data_bb04d0efcc7c73197dc69a79d47e622e
#
_entry.id   bb04d0efcc7c73197dc69a79d47e622e
#
_cell.length_a   1.000
_cell.length_b   1.000
_cell.length_c   1.000
_cell.angle_alpha   90.00
_cell.angle_beta   90.00
_cell.angle_gamma   90.00
#
_symmetry.space_group_name_H-M   'P 1'
#
loop_
_entity.id
_entity.type
_entity.pdbx_description
1 polymer ?
#
loop_
_entity_poly.entity_id
_entity_poly.type
_entity_poly.pdbx_seq_one_letter_code
_entity_poly.pdbx_strand_id
1 'polypeptide(L)'
;MTGQVRLSFDGPIATITNDNAEKHNAFDDAMDEALFDILGELRRHPEVRAVIWRGEGKSFSSGRDVGSIGVVKVSLSHHELMRRAHRGIQQLWELDAPVIVACKGWVMGGSFQRALLCDIRVAAEGTRFRLPELNYGVIPDTGGVGVLYEMCGPGVVSDLVLTGRVMDAEEALGHGIVSRIVPEAELDATVHEIAQQIAGAPAVAVKMARAVIRHLAVPQLRSAMADEMIYQTFVNRSDDIAEMRAASVEQREPHYTGS
;
A
#
# COMPACT_ATOMS: atom_id res chain seq x y z
N MET A 1 9.93 10.93 -17.41
CA MET A 1 10.61 11.25 -16.13
C MET A 1 10.56 10.00 -15.28
N THR A 2 11.60 9.70 -14.50
CA THR A 2 11.56 8.62 -13.49
C THR A 2 10.63 9.04 -12.37
N GLY A 3 9.76 8.12 -11.91
CA GLY A 3 8.89 8.38 -10.76
C GLY A 3 9.70 8.67 -9.50
N GLN A 4 9.13 9.44 -8.57
CA GLN A 4 9.75 9.78 -7.30
C GLN A 4 8.73 9.76 -6.16
N VAL A 5 9.21 9.65 -4.93
CA VAL A 5 8.42 9.89 -3.72
C VAL A 5 9.01 11.11 -3.03
N ARG A 6 8.17 12.07 -2.70
CA ARG A 6 8.59 13.34 -2.09
C ARG A 6 8.09 13.45 -0.65
N LEU A 7 8.91 14.08 0.21
CA LEU A 7 8.55 14.45 1.56
C LEU A 7 8.52 15.98 1.67
N SER A 8 7.50 16.51 2.32
CA SER A 8 7.42 17.94 2.68
C SER A 8 6.87 18.08 4.08
N PHE A 9 7.15 19.22 4.72
CA PHE A 9 6.70 19.53 6.07
C PHE A 9 5.92 20.83 6.09
N ASP A 10 4.82 20.84 6.85
CA ASP A 10 4.06 22.03 7.21
C ASP A 10 3.84 22.02 8.73
N GLY A 11 4.76 22.68 9.44
CA GLY A 11 4.81 22.60 10.89
C GLY A 11 4.90 21.16 11.39
N PRO A 12 3.95 20.70 12.22
CA PRO A 12 3.96 19.34 12.77
C PRO A 12 3.34 18.28 11.82
N ILE A 13 2.99 18.65 10.60
CA ILE A 13 2.39 17.75 9.60
C ILE A 13 3.42 17.48 8.51
N ALA A 14 3.70 16.20 8.27
CA ALA A 14 4.51 15.77 7.13
C ALA A 14 3.60 15.25 6.01
N THR A 15 3.99 15.47 4.76
CA THR A 15 3.26 14.96 3.59
C THR A 15 4.18 14.12 2.72
N ILE A 16 3.81 12.85 2.51
CA ILE A 16 4.43 11.94 1.54
C ILE A 16 3.60 12.04 0.25
N THR A 17 4.27 12.31 -0.88
CA THR A 17 3.60 12.41 -2.18
C THR A 17 4.23 11.42 -3.17
N ASN A 18 3.42 10.49 -3.67
CA ASN A 18 3.80 9.64 -4.82
C ASN A 18 3.73 10.49 -6.08
N ASP A 19 4.81 10.59 -6.83
CA ASP A 19 4.91 11.44 -8.03
C ASP A 19 5.45 10.65 -9.22
N ASN A 20 4.54 9.95 -9.88
CA ASN A 20 4.68 9.26 -11.16
C ASN A 20 3.32 9.30 -11.88
N ALA A 21 2.76 10.51 -12.02
CA ALA A 21 1.36 10.72 -12.42
C ALA A 21 1.02 10.12 -13.79
N GLU A 22 1.96 10.11 -14.74
CA GLU A 22 1.78 9.53 -16.09
C GLU A 22 1.50 8.01 -16.04
N LYS A 23 2.01 7.31 -15.00
CA LYS A 23 1.80 5.87 -14.76
C LYS A 23 0.85 5.63 -13.58
N HIS A 24 -0.04 6.55 -13.25
CA HIS A 24 -0.92 6.45 -12.08
C HIS A 24 -0.14 6.14 -10.78
N ASN A 25 1.04 6.74 -10.62
CA ASN A 25 1.92 6.56 -9.47
C ASN A 25 2.31 5.08 -9.22
N ALA A 26 2.57 4.33 -10.32
CA ALA A 26 3.14 2.99 -10.22
C ALA A 26 4.53 3.05 -9.59
N PHE A 27 4.81 2.14 -8.65
CA PHE A 27 6.07 2.06 -7.92
C PHE A 27 7.07 1.13 -8.62
N ASP A 28 8.24 1.65 -8.90
CA ASP A 28 9.44 0.87 -9.22
C ASP A 28 10.35 0.72 -7.98
N ASP A 29 11.51 0.05 -8.14
CA ASP A 29 12.45 -0.18 -7.04
C ASP A 29 12.97 1.13 -6.44
N ALA A 30 13.18 2.16 -7.28
CA ALA A 30 13.71 3.44 -6.82
C ALA A 30 12.68 4.21 -5.97
N MET A 31 11.41 4.16 -6.36
CA MET A 31 10.32 4.74 -5.56
C MET A 31 10.12 3.99 -4.23
N ASP A 32 10.26 2.66 -4.23
CA ASP A 32 10.20 1.87 -3.00
C ASP A 32 11.34 2.25 -2.04
N GLU A 33 12.56 2.37 -2.54
CA GLU A 33 13.71 2.80 -1.73
C GLU A 33 13.52 4.21 -1.19
N ALA A 34 13.09 5.14 -2.04
CA ALA A 34 12.81 6.51 -1.62
C ALA A 34 11.72 6.57 -0.52
N LEU A 35 10.67 5.77 -0.65
CA LEU A 35 9.64 5.66 0.39
C LEU A 35 10.24 5.15 1.72
N PHE A 36 11.07 4.10 1.67
CA PHE A 36 11.67 3.53 2.89
C PHE A 36 12.65 4.49 3.54
N ASP A 37 13.41 5.26 2.76
CA ASP A 37 14.29 6.32 3.27
C ASP A 37 13.47 7.43 3.95
N ILE A 38 12.36 7.86 3.34
CA ILE A 38 11.42 8.84 3.91
C ILE A 38 10.82 8.33 5.23
N LEU A 39 10.40 7.06 5.30
CA LEU A 39 9.88 6.48 6.53
C LEU A 39 10.96 6.44 7.63
N GLY A 40 12.21 6.12 7.25
CA GLY A 40 13.36 6.19 8.14
C GLY A 40 13.68 7.63 8.60
N GLU A 41 13.50 8.62 7.73
CA GLU A 41 13.65 10.05 8.06
C GLU A 41 12.57 10.49 9.06
N LEU A 42 11.31 10.20 8.79
CA LEU A 42 10.19 10.56 9.68
C LEU A 42 10.36 10.02 11.11
N ARG A 43 10.98 8.87 11.29
CA ARG A 43 11.30 8.34 12.63
C ARG A 43 12.32 9.19 13.41
N ARG A 44 13.12 10.00 12.72
CA ARG A 44 14.09 10.93 13.33
C ARG A 44 13.50 12.32 13.62
N HIS A 45 12.22 12.53 13.24
CA HIS A 45 11.48 13.79 13.42
C HIS A 45 10.36 13.64 14.46
N PRO A 46 10.69 13.62 15.77
CA PRO A 46 9.69 13.45 16.83
C PRO A 46 8.69 14.61 16.94
N GLU A 47 8.97 15.74 16.30
CA GLU A 47 8.08 16.89 16.19
C GLU A 47 6.93 16.64 15.20
N VAL A 48 7.04 15.66 14.29
CA VAL A 48 5.94 15.29 13.39
C VAL A 48 4.85 14.60 14.17
N ARG A 49 3.65 15.15 14.06
CA ARG A 49 2.46 14.76 14.83
C ARG A 49 1.44 13.98 13.98
N ALA A 50 1.42 14.22 12.68
CA ALA A 50 0.59 13.52 11.72
C ALA A 50 1.30 13.46 10.36
N VAL A 51 1.02 12.40 9.59
CA VAL A 51 1.54 12.21 8.24
C VAL A 51 0.36 12.09 7.28
N ILE A 52 0.37 12.87 6.21
CA ILE A 52 -0.54 12.73 5.07
C ILE A 52 0.21 11.95 3.98
N TRP A 53 -0.43 10.93 3.39
CA TRP A 53 0.12 10.22 2.24
C TRP A 53 -0.85 10.33 1.07
N ARG A 54 -0.37 10.92 -0.01
CA ARG A 54 -1.18 11.21 -1.21
C ARG A 54 -0.47 10.84 -2.50
N GLY A 55 -1.21 10.84 -3.61
CA GLY A 55 -0.66 10.71 -4.95
C GLY A 55 -0.80 12.00 -5.76
N GLU A 56 0.18 12.31 -6.60
CA GLU A 56 0.09 13.39 -7.57
C GLU A 56 -0.84 12.99 -8.74
N GLY A 57 -1.46 13.98 -9.40
CA GLY A 57 -2.34 13.73 -10.53
C GLY A 57 -3.62 12.97 -10.18
N LYS A 58 -4.00 11.97 -11.00
CA LYS A 58 -5.35 11.35 -11.01
C LYS A 58 -5.53 10.16 -10.07
N SER A 59 -4.48 9.63 -9.46
CA SER A 59 -4.55 8.40 -8.65
C SER A 59 -3.65 8.48 -7.44
N PHE A 60 -4.01 7.74 -6.39
CA PHE A 60 -3.09 7.49 -5.28
C PHE A 60 -1.90 6.66 -5.75
N SER A 61 -2.15 5.45 -6.25
CA SER A 61 -1.16 4.59 -6.90
C SER A 61 -1.81 3.37 -7.53
N SER A 62 -1.30 2.97 -8.69
CA SER A 62 -1.68 1.71 -9.36
C SER A 62 -0.87 0.49 -8.90
N GLY A 63 -0.10 0.62 -7.81
CA GLY A 63 0.70 -0.48 -7.25
C GLY A 63 2.08 -0.60 -7.88
N ARG A 64 2.61 -1.81 -7.97
CA ARG A 64 3.92 -2.09 -8.55
C ARG A 64 3.92 -1.81 -10.06
N ASP A 65 4.98 -1.18 -10.59
CA ASP A 65 5.18 -1.06 -12.04
C ASP A 65 5.33 -2.46 -12.64
N VAL A 66 4.43 -2.80 -13.57
CA VAL A 66 4.36 -4.14 -14.18
C VAL A 66 5.69 -4.52 -14.86
N GLY A 67 6.40 -3.56 -15.45
CA GLY A 67 7.72 -3.77 -16.02
C GLY A 67 8.80 -4.13 -15.02
N SER A 68 8.53 -3.96 -13.71
CA SER A 68 9.44 -4.33 -12.62
C SER A 68 9.08 -5.66 -11.96
N ILE A 69 7.90 -6.24 -12.24
CA ILE A 69 7.46 -7.49 -11.61
C ILE A 69 8.40 -8.64 -12.03
N GLY A 70 9.02 -9.26 -11.03
CA GLY A 70 9.91 -10.39 -11.22
C GLY A 70 11.24 -10.09 -11.91
N VAL A 71 11.57 -8.84 -12.17
CA VAL A 71 12.89 -8.42 -12.65
C VAL A 71 13.78 -8.17 -11.44
N VAL A 72 14.67 -9.14 -11.13
CA VAL A 72 15.66 -8.95 -10.06
C VAL A 72 16.87 -8.24 -10.66
N LYS A 73 17.00 -6.94 -10.38
CA LYS A 73 18.13 -6.10 -10.83
C LYS A 73 19.35 -6.17 -9.89
N VAL A 74 19.23 -6.85 -8.75
CA VAL A 74 20.28 -6.99 -7.72
C VAL A 74 20.64 -8.45 -7.51
N SER A 75 21.87 -8.71 -7.07
CA SER A 75 22.39 -10.05 -6.79
C SER A 75 21.82 -10.73 -5.54
N LEU A 76 20.67 -10.25 -5.05
CA LEU A 76 19.98 -10.79 -3.89
C LEU A 76 19.09 -11.97 -4.30
N SER A 77 19.00 -12.97 -3.42
CA SER A 77 17.98 -14.02 -3.58
C SER A 77 16.58 -13.40 -3.45
N HIS A 78 15.58 -14.04 -4.07
CA HIS A 78 14.19 -13.57 -3.96
C HIS A 78 13.74 -13.45 -2.49
N HIS A 79 14.12 -14.39 -1.65
CA HIS A 79 13.84 -14.36 -0.21
C HIS A 79 14.44 -13.11 0.49
N GLU A 80 15.67 -12.74 0.15
CA GLU A 80 16.31 -11.53 0.70
C GLU A 80 15.63 -10.26 0.21
N LEU A 81 15.19 -10.23 -1.05
CA LEU A 81 14.41 -9.14 -1.61
C LEU A 81 13.09 -8.95 -0.86
N MET A 82 12.34 -10.04 -0.63
CA MET A 82 11.09 -10.02 0.14
C MET A 82 11.32 -9.57 1.58
N ARG A 83 12.37 -10.08 2.24
CA ARG A 83 12.74 -9.62 3.60
C ARG A 83 13.01 -8.13 3.64
N ARG A 84 13.70 -7.58 2.63
CA ARG A 84 13.98 -6.13 2.55
C ARG A 84 12.70 -5.34 2.37
N ALA A 85 11.82 -5.76 1.46
CA ALA A 85 10.52 -5.14 1.24
C ALA A 85 9.66 -5.14 2.50
N HIS A 86 9.51 -6.27 3.17
CA HIS A 86 8.75 -6.39 4.42
C HIS A 86 9.31 -5.51 5.54
N ARG A 87 10.64 -5.41 5.68
CA ARG A 87 11.26 -4.50 6.67
C ARG A 87 10.94 -3.04 6.37
N GLY A 88 10.96 -2.65 5.09
CA GLY A 88 10.58 -1.31 4.68
C GLY A 88 9.12 -0.99 5.01
N ILE A 89 8.22 -1.95 4.73
CA ILE A 89 6.79 -1.82 5.05
C ILE A 89 6.54 -1.77 6.57
N GLN A 90 7.29 -2.54 7.35
CA GLN A 90 7.21 -2.48 8.82
C GLN A 90 7.54 -1.08 9.36
N GLN A 91 8.41 -0.31 8.71
CA GLN A 91 8.67 1.07 9.11
C GLN A 91 7.42 1.94 9.05
N LEU A 92 6.54 1.74 8.06
CA LEU A 92 5.25 2.44 7.98
C LEU A 92 4.38 2.11 9.19
N TRP A 93 4.31 0.83 9.55
CA TRP A 93 3.58 0.37 10.73
C TRP A 93 4.17 0.91 12.02
N GLU A 94 5.48 1.06 12.12
CA GLU A 94 6.21 1.48 13.32
C GLU A 94 6.32 3.00 13.50
N LEU A 95 5.86 3.82 12.54
CA LEU A 95 5.83 5.27 12.73
C LEU A 95 5.07 5.63 14.02
N ASP A 96 5.57 6.61 14.76
CA ASP A 96 4.89 7.14 15.95
C ASP A 96 3.70 8.04 15.56
N ALA A 97 3.85 8.84 14.51
CA ALA A 97 2.81 9.71 14.01
C ALA A 97 1.74 8.92 13.23
N PRO A 98 0.43 9.18 13.45
CA PRO A 98 -0.63 8.61 12.63
C PRO A 98 -0.51 9.01 11.16
N VAL A 99 -0.85 8.07 10.26
CA VAL A 99 -0.81 8.26 8.80
C VAL A 99 -2.22 8.31 8.24
N ILE A 100 -2.55 9.41 7.54
CA ILE A 100 -3.82 9.63 6.85
C ILE A 100 -3.57 9.48 5.35
N VAL A 101 -4.27 8.56 4.69
CA VAL A 101 -4.16 8.34 3.24
C VAL A 101 -5.27 9.06 2.50
N ALA A 102 -4.89 9.89 1.53
CA ALA A 102 -5.78 10.50 0.56
C ALA A 102 -5.95 9.56 -0.65
N CYS A 103 -7.00 8.75 -0.65
CA CYS A 103 -7.32 7.80 -1.70
C CYS A 103 -8.08 8.49 -2.83
N LYS A 104 -7.55 8.44 -4.07
CA LYS A 104 -8.26 8.91 -5.27
C LYS A 104 -7.89 8.07 -6.48
N GLY A 105 -8.78 8.02 -7.47
CA GLY A 105 -8.58 7.25 -8.69
C GLY A 105 -8.27 5.79 -8.39
N TRP A 106 -7.11 5.31 -8.81
CA TRP A 106 -6.66 3.95 -8.51
C TRP A 106 -5.89 3.86 -7.20
N VAL A 107 -6.28 2.86 -6.38
CA VAL A 107 -5.60 2.40 -5.17
C VAL A 107 -5.43 0.89 -5.34
N MET A 108 -4.28 0.42 -5.87
CA MET A 108 -4.15 -0.96 -6.33
C MET A 108 -2.92 -1.68 -5.78
N GLY A 109 -3.01 -3.00 -5.74
CA GLY A 109 -1.90 -3.91 -5.46
C GLY A 109 -1.19 -3.60 -4.16
N GLY A 110 0.14 -3.66 -4.17
CA GLY A 110 0.97 -3.35 -3.00
C GLY A 110 0.70 -1.97 -2.39
N SER A 111 0.29 -0.97 -3.19
CA SER A 111 -0.06 0.35 -2.67
C SER A 111 -1.42 0.37 -1.94
N PHE A 112 -2.38 -0.45 -2.36
CA PHE A 112 -3.61 -0.66 -1.59
C PHE A 112 -3.29 -1.36 -0.27
N GLN A 113 -2.49 -2.42 -0.29
CA GLN A 113 -2.07 -3.11 0.92
C GLN A 113 -1.33 -2.18 1.90
N ARG A 114 -0.44 -1.30 1.40
CA ARG A 114 0.24 -0.28 2.22
C ARG A 114 -0.76 0.73 2.83
N ALA A 115 -1.75 1.16 2.05
CA ALA A 115 -2.80 2.04 2.55
C ALA A 115 -3.60 1.40 3.69
N LEU A 116 -3.85 0.08 3.64
CA LEU A 116 -4.49 -0.67 4.73
C LEU A 116 -3.69 -0.68 6.03
N LEU A 117 -2.36 -0.57 5.95
CA LEU A 117 -1.48 -0.49 7.12
C LEU A 117 -1.44 0.92 7.76
N CYS A 118 -2.02 1.92 7.10
CA CYS A 118 -2.14 3.28 7.62
C CYS A 118 -3.34 3.40 8.58
N ASP A 119 -3.40 4.50 9.33
CA ASP A 119 -4.40 4.65 10.40
C ASP A 119 -5.77 5.07 9.84
N ILE A 120 -5.81 6.07 8.96
CA ILE A 120 -7.05 6.62 8.40
C ILE A 120 -6.95 6.65 6.87
N ARG A 121 -8.01 6.29 6.18
CA ARG A 121 -8.16 6.40 4.72
C ARG A 121 -9.39 7.21 4.43
N VAL A 122 -9.23 8.28 3.65
CA VAL A 122 -10.32 9.09 3.09
C VAL A 122 -10.33 8.88 1.60
N ALA A 123 -11.48 8.56 1.02
CA ALA A 123 -11.61 8.36 -0.42
C ALA A 123 -12.27 9.58 -1.09
N ALA A 124 -11.79 9.92 -2.29
CA ALA A 124 -12.56 10.73 -3.20
C ALA A 124 -13.70 9.89 -3.82
N GLU A 125 -14.80 10.54 -4.21
CA GLU A 125 -15.82 9.92 -5.06
C GLU A 125 -15.18 9.27 -6.30
N GLY A 126 -15.65 8.08 -6.68
CA GLY A 126 -15.13 7.34 -7.83
C GLY A 126 -13.76 6.68 -7.61
N THR A 127 -13.23 6.67 -6.39
CA THR A 127 -12.02 5.89 -6.05
C THR A 127 -12.27 4.40 -6.27
N ARG A 128 -11.26 3.71 -6.79
CA ARG A 128 -11.30 2.28 -7.14
C ARG A 128 -10.17 1.53 -6.45
N PHE A 129 -10.54 0.48 -5.71
CA PHE A 129 -9.62 -0.40 -5.00
C PHE A 129 -9.52 -1.74 -5.71
N ARG A 130 -8.33 -2.32 -5.80
CA ARG A 130 -8.13 -3.60 -6.48
C ARG A 130 -6.88 -4.32 -5.98
N LEU A 131 -6.94 -5.66 -5.96
CA LEU A 131 -5.79 -6.55 -5.76
C LEU A 131 -5.60 -7.40 -7.03
N PRO A 132 -4.87 -6.92 -8.04
CA PRO A 132 -4.75 -7.58 -9.34
C PRO A 132 -3.59 -8.57 -9.41
N GLU A 133 -2.92 -8.89 -8.31
CA GLU A 133 -1.65 -9.62 -8.25
C GLU A 133 -1.70 -10.95 -9.00
N LEU A 134 -2.79 -11.71 -8.88
CA LEU A 134 -2.92 -13.01 -9.56
C LEU A 134 -2.90 -12.89 -11.09
N ASN A 135 -3.35 -11.75 -11.65
CA ASN A 135 -3.28 -11.50 -13.10
C ASN A 135 -1.83 -11.39 -13.60
N TYR A 136 -0.89 -11.20 -12.68
CA TYR A 136 0.55 -11.08 -12.94
C TYR A 136 1.34 -12.28 -12.41
N GLY A 137 0.65 -13.40 -12.08
CA GLY A 137 1.28 -14.62 -11.58
C GLY A 137 1.99 -14.44 -10.24
N VAL A 138 1.59 -13.49 -9.43
CA VAL A 138 2.12 -13.24 -8.07
C VAL A 138 0.96 -13.17 -7.07
N ILE A 139 1.27 -13.29 -5.78
CA ILE A 139 0.27 -13.12 -4.71
C ILE A 139 0.40 -11.71 -4.09
N PRO A 140 -0.65 -11.19 -3.43
CA PRO A 140 -0.50 -10.04 -2.54
C PRO A 140 0.54 -10.36 -1.44
N ASP A 141 1.58 -9.53 -1.33
CA ASP A 141 2.76 -9.83 -0.51
C ASP A 141 3.27 -8.62 0.31
N THR A 142 2.36 -7.69 0.61
CA THR A 142 2.69 -6.44 1.30
C THR A 142 2.04 -6.34 2.70
N GLY A 143 1.55 -7.44 3.24
CA GLY A 143 0.96 -7.53 4.59
C GLY A 143 -0.50 -7.06 4.69
N GLY A 144 -1.08 -6.54 3.61
CA GLY A 144 -2.43 -5.95 3.64
C GLY A 144 -3.56 -6.95 3.71
N VAL A 145 -3.36 -8.19 3.24
CA VAL A 145 -4.43 -9.21 3.18
C VAL A 145 -4.93 -9.57 4.58
N GLY A 146 -4.03 -9.70 5.56
CA GLY A 146 -4.43 -9.99 6.94
C GLY A 146 -5.29 -8.88 7.56
N VAL A 147 -4.94 -7.61 7.30
CA VAL A 147 -5.73 -6.45 7.76
C VAL A 147 -7.09 -6.41 7.04
N LEU A 148 -7.09 -6.63 5.73
CA LEU A 148 -8.32 -6.66 4.94
C LEU A 148 -9.27 -7.77 5.39
N TYR A 149 -8.73 -8.94 5.76
CA TYR A 149 -9.50 -10.07 6.29
C TYR A 149 -10.24 -9.70 7.58
N GLU A 150 -9.58 -9.00 8.50
CA GLU A 150 -10.21 -8.52 9.73
C GLU A 150 -11.32 -7.48 9.47
N MET A 151 -11.17 -6.66 8.42
CA MET A 151 -12.16 -5.64 8.08
C MET A 151 -13.38 -6.21 7.35
N CYS A 152 -13.16 -7.11 6.39
CA CYS A 152 -14.18 -7.53 5.43
C CYS A 152 -14.62 -9.00 5.58
N GLY A 153 -13.86 -9.80 6.35
CA GLY A 153 -14.09 -11.25 6.46
C GLY A 153 -13.68 -12.05 5.22
N PRO A 154 -13.68 -13.40 5.34
CA PRO A 154 -13.08 -14.29 4.33
C PRO A 154 -13.76 -14.22 2.96
N GLY A 155 -15.08 -14.06 2.90
CA GLY A 155 -15.82 -14.07 1.63
C GLY A 155 -15.42 -12.92 0.71
N VAL A 156 -15.42 -11.70 1.24
CA VAL A 156 -15.05 -10.49 0.47
C VAL A 156 -13.60 -10.52 0.06
N VAL A 157 -12.70 -10.91 0.98
CA VAL A 157 -11.26 -10.98 0.68
C VAL A 157 -10.97 -12.03 -0.39
N SER A 158 -11.58 -13.21 -0.30
CA SER A 158 -11.44 -14.25 -1.33
C SER A 158 -11.91 -13.77 -2.69
N ASP A 159 -13.06 -13.09 -2.74
CA ASP A 159 -13.58 -12.55 -3.99
C ASP A 159 -12.65 -11.48 -4.58
N LEU A 160 -12.18 -10.53 -3.77
CA LEU A 160 -11.24 -9.49 -4.23
C LEU A 160 -9.92 -10.06 -4.72
N VAL A 161 -9.32 -10.99 -3.96
CA VAL A 161 -7.99 -11.54 -4.28
C VAL A 161 -8.06 -12.52 -5.44
N LEU A 162 -9.01 -13.48 -5.40
CA LEU A 162 -9.04 -14.57 -6.38
C LEU A 162 -9.60 -14.13 -7.74
N THR A 163 -10.48 -13.13 -7.77
CA THR A 163 -11.03 -12.62 -9.05
C THR A 163 -10.31 -11.38 -9.55
N GLY A 164 -9.59 -10.66 -8.66
CA GLY A 164 -9.00 -9.38 -8.98
C GLY A 164 -10.02 -8.31 -9.39
N ARG A 165 -11.28 -8.44 -8.91
CA ARG A 165 -12.32 -7.44 -9.21
C ARG A 165 -12.02 -6.08 -8.64
N VAL A 166 -12.71 -5.09 -9.12
CA VAL A 166 -12.68 -3.73 -8.58
C VAL A 166 -13.70 -3.62 -7.45
N MET A 167 -13.31 -2.98 -6.35
CA MET A 167 -14.15 -2.48 -5.28
C MET A 167 -14.27 -0.97 -5.44
N ASP A 168 -15.47 -0.42 -5.45
CA ASP A 168 -15.68 1.03 -5.45
C ASP A 168 -15.56 1.67 -4.06
N ALA A 169 -15.67 2.98 -4.00
CA ALA A 169 -15.53 3.73 -2.75
C ALA A 169 -16.66 3.45 -1.78
N GLU A 170 -17.87 3.24 -2.27
CA GLU A 170 -19.08 2.98 -1.49
C GLU A 170 -19.00 1.60 -0.81
N GLU A 171 -18.58 0.57 -1.55
CA GLU A 171 -18.31 -0.75 -0.99
C GLU A 171 -17.18 -0.70 0.05
N ALA A 172 -16.10 0.04 -0.25
CA ALA A 172 -14.98 0.23 0.68
C ALA A 172 -15.40 0.95 1.97
N LEU A 173 -16.32 1.92 1.89
CA LEU A 173 -16.92 2.57 3.07
C LEU A 173 -17.79 1.58 3.85
N GLY A 174 -18.61 0.78 3.16
CA GLY A 174 -19.47 -0.23 3.79
C GLY A 174 -18.70 -1.27 4.60
N HIS A 175 -17.47 -1.58 4.19
CA HIS A 175 -16.57 -2.50 4.90
C HIS A 175 -15.61 -1.81 5.89
N GLY A 176 -15.68 -0.48 6.05
CA GLY A 176 -14.79 0.26 6.94
C GLY A 176 -13.34 0.38 6.42
N ILE A 177 -13.10 0.04 5.15
CA ILE A 177 -11.78 0.22 4.52
C ILE A 177 -11.43 1.71 4.43
N VAL A 178 -12.40 2.55 4.10
CA VAL A 178 -12.29 4.00 4.19
C VAL A 178 -13.23 4.54 5.27
N SER A 179 -12.84 5.63 5.93
CA SER A 179 -13.64 6.23 7.00
C SER A 179 -14.70 7.20 6.48
N ARG A 180 -14.51 7.73 5.27
CA ARG A 180 -15.43 8.67 4.61
C ARG A 180 -15.14 8.78 3.12
N ILE A 181 -16.15 9.22 2.38
CA ILE A 181 -16.04 9.60 0.97
C ILE A 181 -16.36 11.09 0.86
N VAL A 182 -15.60 11.81 0.04
CA VAL A 182 -15.76 13.25 -0.20
C VAL A 182 -15.62 13.55 -1.70
N PRO A 183 -16.15 14.68 -2.21
CA PRO A 183 -15.82 15.15 -3.54
C PRO A 183 -14.30 15.26 -3.74
N GLU A 184 -13.77 14.92 -4.92
CA GLU A 184 -12.31 14.93 -5.16
C GLU A 184 -11.69 16.30 -4.86
N ALA A 185 -12.39 17.37 -5.15
CA ALA A 185 -11.93 18.74 -4.87
C ALA A 185 -11.76 19.05 -3.38
N GLU A 186 -12.43 18.30 -2.51
CA GLU A 186 -12.38 18.49 -1.06
C GLU A 186 -11.40 17.52 -0.36
N LEU A 187 -10.87 16.53 -1.08
CA LEU A 187 -10.06 15.46 -0.48
C LEU A 187 -8.84 16.00 0.26
N ASP A 188 -8.04 16.84 -0.39
CA ASP A 188 -6.81 17.38 0.21
C ASP A 188 -7.12 18.26 1.43
N ALA A 189 -8.17 19.07 1.38
CA ALA A 189 -8.61 19.88 2.52
C ALA A 189 -9.08 19.01 3.69
N THR A 190 -9.86 17.96 3.40
CA THR A 190 -10.38 17.04 4.41
C THR A 190 -9.25 16.28 5.13
N VAL A 191 -8.27 15.72 4.39
CA VAL A 191 -7.16 15.01 5.04
C VAL A 191 -6.26 15.95 5.83
N HIS A 192 -6.10 17.19 5.37
CA HIS A 192 -5.34 18.22 6.09
C HIS A 192 -6.04 18.60 7.39
N GLU A 193 -7.35 18.80 7.39
CA GLU A 193 -8.15 19.07 8.60
C GLU A 193 -8.02 17.93 9.62
N ILE A 194 -8.11 16.67 9.19
CA ILE A 194 -7.90 15.50 10.06
C ILE A 194 -6.48 15.52 10.65
N ALA A 195 -5.46 15.80 9.83
CA ALA A 195 -4.09 15.90 10.30
C ALA A 195 -3.89 17.02 11.32
N GLN A 196 -4.52 18.20 11.12
CA GLN A 196 -4.50 19.30 12.07
C GLN A 196 -5.18 18.93 13.41
N GLN A 197 -6.34 18.25 13.37
CA GLN A 197 -7.02 17.77 14.57
C GLN A 197 -6.13 16.83 15.38
N ILE A 198 -5.46 15.87 14.71
CA ILE A 198 -4.53 14.94 15.33
C ILE A 198 -3.30 15.67 15.89
N ALA A 199 -2.71 16.58 15.11
CA ALA A 199 -1.53 17.33 15.51
C ALA A 199 -1.81 18.27 16.69
N GLY A 200 -3.02 18.79 16.82
CA GLY A 200 -3.48 19.63 17.92
C GLY A 200 -3.77 18.88 19.23
N ALA A 201 -3.93 17.54 19.17
CA ALA A 201 -4.21 16.74 20.35
C ALA A 201 -2.93 16.46 21.20
N PRO A 202 -3.05 16.08 22.49
CA PRO A 202 -1.89 15.75 23.32
C PRO A 202 -1.07 14.57 22.74
N ALA A 203 0.22 14.79 22.42
CA ALA A 203 1.08 13.88 21.67
C ALA A 203 1.16 12.47 22.28
N VAL A 204 1.37 12.41 23.59
CA VAL A 204 1.52 11.14 24.29
C VAL A 204 0.21 10.34 24.25
N ALA A 205 -0.94 11.02 24.41
CA ALA A 205 -2.23 10.38 24.34
C ALA A 205 -2.51 9.80 22.94
N VAL A 206 -2.21 10.56 21.87
CA VAL A 206 -2.34 10.07 20.47
C VAL A 206 -1.46 8.84 20.24
N LYS A 207 -0.18 8.93 20.63
CA LYS A 207 0.77 7.81 20.47
C LYS A 207 0.30 6.56 21.21
N MET A 208 -0.15 6.69 22.47
CA MET A 208 -0.60 5.55 23.26
C MET A 208 -1.91 4.96 22.75
N ALA A 209 -2.89 5.80 22.36
CA ALA A 209 -4.13 5.33 21.76
C ALA A 209 -3.85 4.55 20.47
N ARG A 210 -2.97 5.07 19.60
CA ARG A 210 -2.55 4.39 18.37
C ARG A 210 -1.84 3.07 18.66
N ALA A 211 -0.98 3.02 19.68
CA ALA A 211 -0.29 1.79 20.09
C ALA A 211 -1.28 0.70 20.52
N VAL A 212 -2.34 1.05 21.27
CA VAL A 212 -3.41 0.12 21.64
C VAL A 212 -4.14 -0.42 20.42
N ILE A 213 -4.56 0.47 19.50
CA ILE A 213 -5.26 0.07 18.27
C ILE A 213 -4.39 -0.91 17.44
N ARG A 214 -3.11 -0.58 17.27
CA ARG A 214 -2.17 -1.41 16.50
C ARG A 214 -1.88 -2.75 17.14
N HIS A 215 -1.82 -2.80 18.46
CA HIS A 215 -1.57 -4.06 19.18
C HIS A 215 -2.63 -5.13 18.84
N LEU A 216 -3.86 -4.72 18.60
CA LEU A 216 -4.96 -5.63 18.25
C LEU A 216 -4.79 -6.24 16.84
N ALA A 217 -4.17 -5.50 15.90
CA ALA A 217 -3.98 -5.96 14.52
C ALA A 217 -2.65 -6.72 14.28
N VAL A 218 -1.68 -6.62 15.20
CA VAL A 218 -0.32 -7.18 15.01
C VAL A 218 -0.28 -8.70 14.77
N PRO A 219 -1.05 -9.54 15.48
CA PRO A 219 -0.97 -10.99 15.29
C PRO A 219 -1.31 -11.40 13.85
N GLN A 220 -2.39 -10.86 13.29
CA GLN A 220 -2.86 -11.16 11.94
C GLN A 220 -1.88 -10.66 10.89
N LEU A 221 -1.37 -9.44 11.05
CA LEU A 221 -0.38 -8.86 10.14
C LEU A 221 0.91 -9.70 10.10
N ARG A 222 1.45 -10.09 11.24
CA ARG A 222 2.68 -10.89 11.32
C ARG A 222 2.49 -12.28 10.73
N SER A 223 1.34 -12.91 10.96
CA SER A 223 1.02 -14.21 10.38
C SER A 223 0.94 -14.13 8.86
N ALA A 224 0.17 -13.17 8.34
CA ALA A 224 0.04 -12.96 6.90
C ALA A 224 1.39 -12.70 6.23
N MET A 225 2.20 -11.79 6.77
CA MET A 225 3.53 -11.48 6.21
C MET A 225 4.50 -12.67 6.22
N ALA A 226 4.40 -13.56 7.23
CA ALA A 226 5.23 -14.77 7.28
C ALA A 226 4.84 -15.75 6.17
N ASP A 227 3.55 -15.96 5.96
CA ASP A 227 3.02 -16.82 4.91
C ASP A 227 3.28 -16.24 3.51
N GLU A 228 3.05 -14.95 3.32
CA GLU A 228 3.35 -14.23 2.07
C GLU A 228 4.80 -14.41 1.64
N MET A 229 5.75 -14.27 2.58
CA MET A 229 7.18 -14.43 2.29
C MET A 229 7.52 -15.83 1.78
N ILE A 230 6.91 -16.86 2.39
CA ILE A 230 7.13 -18.27 2.01
C ILE A 230 6.47 -18.52 0.66
N TYR A 231 5.19 -18.23 0.52
CA TYR A 231 4.41 -18.58 -0.67
C TYR A 231 4.85 -17.80 -1.90
N GLN A 232 5.16 -16.51 -1.78
CA GLN A 232 5.69 -15.72 -2.88
C GLN A 232 7.06 -16.26 -3.36
N THR A 233 7.85 -16.84 -2.47
CA THR A 233 9.10 -17.50 -2.86
C THR A 233 8.83 -18.75 -3.74
N PHE A 234 7.78 -19.50 -3.46
CA PHE A 234 7.35 -20.61 -4.32
C PHE A 234 6.83 -20.12 -5.67
N VAL A 235 5.90 -19.14 -5.64
CA VAL A 235 5.32 -18.55 -6.86
C VAL A 235 6.42 -18.06 -7.82
N ASN A 236 7.45 -17.38 -7.32
CA ASN A 236 8.54 -16.88 -8.16
C ASN A 236 9.47 -17.97 -8.74
N ARG A 237 9.29 -19.22 -8.34
CA ARG A 237 10.01 -20.38 -8.89
C ARG A 237 9.14 -21.28 -9.75
N SER A 238 7.85 -20.99 -9.85
CA SER A 238 6.92 -21.77 -10.68
C SER A 238 7.14 -21.51 -12.18
N ASP A 239 6.76 -22.47 -12.99
CA ASP A 239 6.75 -22.30 -14.45
C ASP A 239 5.68 -21.28 -14.88
N ASP A 240 4.62 -21.12 -14.10
CA ASP A 240 3.54 -20.16 -14.36
C ASP A 240 4.01 -18.70 -14.35
N ILE A 241 4.95 -18.31 -13.47
CA ILE A 241 5.53 -16.95 -13.49
C ILE A 241 6.42 -16.73 -14.72
N ALA A 242 7.13 -17.76 -15.18
CA ALA A 242 7.94 -17.70 -16.39
C ALA A 242 7.05 -17.55 -17.63
N GLU A 243 5.97 -18.32 -17.67
CA GLU A 243 4.96 -18.25 -18.73
C GLU A 243 4.27 -16.87 -18.77
N MET A 244 3.86 -16.34 -17.64
CA MET A 244 3.26 -15.00 -17.55
C MET A 244 4.18 -13.94 -18.18
N ARG A 245 5.48 -14.00 -17.89
CA ARG A 245 6.47 -13.07 -18.44
C ARG A 245 6.62 -13.23 -19.96
N ALA A 246 6.72 -14.48 -20.44
CA ALA A 246 6.83 -14.78 -21.86
C ALA A 246 5.58 -14.29 -22.61
N ALA A 247 4.40 -14.64 -22.12
CA ALA A 247 3.12 -14.23 -22.70
C ALA A 247 2.96 -12.69 -22.74
N SER A 248 3.39 -11.99 -21.69
CA SER A 248 3.37 -10.51 -21.64
C SER A 248 4.28 -9.88 -22.69
N VAL A 249 5.49 -10.43 -22.91
CA VAL A 249 6.42 -9.93 -23.94
C VAL A 249 5.89 -10.24 -25.33
N GLU A 250 5.30 -11.41 -25.52
CA GLU A 250 4.75 -11.89 -26.80
C GLU A 250 3.34 -11.35 -27.09
N GLN A 251 2.74 -10.60 -26.16
CA GLN A 251 1.37 -10.05 -26.24
C GLN A 251 0.31 -11.12 -26.57
N ARG A 252 0.42 -12.28 -25.93
CA ARG A 252 -0.54 -13.40 -26.02
C ARG A 252 -1.14 -13.73 -24.66
N GLU A 253 -2.22 -14.50 -24.68
CA GLU A 253 -2.77 -15.10 -23.46
C GLU A 253 -1.79 -16.12 -22.86
N PRO A 254 -1.55 -16.10 -21.53
CA PRO A 254 -0.71 -17.09 -20.86
C PRO A 254 -1.42 -18.44 -20.75
N HIS A 255 -0.63 -19.52 -20.75
CA HIS A 255 -1.11 -20.88 -20.53
C HIS A 255 -0.49 -21.45 -19.26
N TYR A 256 -1.22 -21.35 -18.15
CA TYR A 256 -0.76 -21.81 -16.85
C TYR A 256 -0.92 -23.31 -16.67
N THR A 257 0.11 -23.96 -16.11
CA THR A 257 0.16 -25.42 -15.88
C THR A 257 0.02 -25.79 -14.41
N GLY A 258 0.22 -24.84 -13.52
CA GLY A 258 0.19 -25.07 -12.08
C GLY A 258 1.44 -25.75 -11.53
N SER A 259 2.59 -25.64 -12.21
CA SER A 259 3.86 -26.30 -11.87
C SER A 259 5.00 -25.28 -11.63
#